data_4753165bfbf9b0190f080de10076767d
#
_entry.id   4753165bfbf9b0190f080de10076767d
#
_cell.length_a   1.000
_cell.length_b   1.000
_cell.length_c   1.000
_cell.angle_alpha   90.00
_cell.angle_beta   90.00
_cell.angle_gamma   90.00
#
_symmetry.space_group_name_H-M   'P 1'
#
loop_
_entity.id
_entity.type
_entity.pdbx_description
1 polymer ?
#
loop_
_entity_poly.entity_id
_entity_poly.type
_entity_poly.pdbx_seq_one_letter_code
_entity_poly.pdbx_strand_id
1 'polypeptide(L)'
;MENVSMIAAVGQNNEIGKDNKLIWHLPNDLKFFKNTTMGKDIIMGSNTFYSLPKLLPGRRHIVLTTKNIENDQVLVLHSKEELITYLKQIKKETMIIGGASIYSQMLEYANKLYLTEIDATKPDADAYFPKINYQDWENQLLGTNQDNGISYKHVLYKRK
;
A
#
# COMPACT_ATOMS: atom_id res chain seq x y z
N MET A 1 7.58 -16.47 4.52
CA MET A 1 6.27 -15.79 4.41
C MET A 1 5.91 -15.65 2.92
N GLU A 2 4.72 -16.05 2.56
CA GLU A 2 4.26 -15.99 1.16
C GLU A 2 2.96 -15.18 1.03
N ASN A 3 2.63 -14.42 2.05
CA ASN A 3 1.33 -13.78 2.17
C ASN A 3 1.39 -12.25 2.25
N VAL A 4 2.53 -11.65 1.92
CA VAL A 4 2.72 -10.19 2.05
C VAL A 4 2.63 -9.54 0.69
N SER A 5 1.64 -8.67 0.52
CA SER A 5 1.46 -7.87 -0.68
C SER A 5 1.47 -6.39 -0.32
N MET A 6 1.86 -5.56 -1.30
CA MET A 6 1.78 -4.11 -1.17
C MET A 6 0.88 -3.57 -2.27
N ILE A 7 0.19 -2.48 -1.98
CA ILE A 7 -0.61 -1.77 -2.97
C ILE A 7 -0.32 -0.28 -2.85
N ALA A 8 -0.04 0.36 -3.97
CA ALA A 8 0.28 1.78 -4.01
C ALA A 8 0.00 2.37 -5.38
N ALA A 9 -0.30 3.67 -5.39
CA ALA A 9 -0.38 4.46 -6.61
C ALA A 9 0.88 5.34 -6.66
N VAL A 10 1.67 5.19 -7.72
CA VAL A 10 2.98 5.83 -7.84
C VAL A 10 3.06 6.67 -9.11
N GLY A 11 3.66 7.86 -9.00
CA GLY A 11 4.00 8.67 -10.16
C GLY A 11 5.25 8.15 -10.87
N GLN A 12 5.67 8.83 -11.92
CA GLN A 12 6.81 8.42 -12.75
C GLN A 12 8.13 8.38 -11.97
N ASN A 13 8.24 9.15 -10.88
CA ASN A 13 9.40 9.18 -9.99
C ASN A 13 9.10 8.56 -8.63
N ASN A 14 8.17 7.60 -8.58
CA ASN A 14 7.75 6.90 -7.36
C ASN A 14 7.08 7.79 -6.31
N GLU A 15 6.58 8.94 -6.70
CA GLU A 15 5.85 9.84 -5.78
C GLU A 15 4.56 9.15 -5.31
N ILE A 16 4.30 9.18 -4.00
CA ILE A 16 3.08 8.58 -3.44
C ILE A 16 2.28 9.53 -2.57
N GLY A 17 2.87 10.63 -2.12
CA GLY A 17 2.14 11.54 -1.24
C GLY A 17 2.73 12.93 -1.12
N LYS A 18 1.89 13.84 -0.66
CA LYS A 18 2.23 15.21 -0.31
C LYS A 18 1.35 15.63 0.87
N ASP A 19 1.97 16.12 1.93
CA ASP A 19 1.27 16.60 3.14
C ASP A 19 0.30 15.56 3.71
N ASN A 20 0.74 14.28 3.77
CA ASN A 20 -0.03 13.13 4.25
C ASN A 20 -1.31 12.85 3.44
N LYS A 21 -1.34 13.28 2.17
CA LYS A 21 -2.48 13.06 1.28
C LYS A 21 -2.04 12.42 -0.02
N LEU A 22 -2.97 11.74 -0.67
CA LEU A 22 -2.77 11.26 -2.03
C LEU A 22 -2.56 12.46 -2.96
N ILE A 23 -1.67 12.31 -3.94
CA ILE A 23 -1.35 13.38 -4.89
C ILE A 23 -2.45 13.52 -5.94
N TRP A 24 -2.92 12.39 -6.48
CA TRP A 24 -3.90 12.38 -7.55
C TRP A 24 -5.21 11.76 -7.09
N HIS A 25 -6.33 12.38 -7.49
CA HIS A 25 -7.66 11.84 -7.25
C HIS A 25 -8.10 11.06 -8.47
N LEU A 26 -8.13 9.73 -8.36
CA LEU A 26 -8.41 8.82 -9.48
C LEU A 26 -9.54 7.86 -9.06
N PRO A 27 -10.81 8.17 -9.36
CA PRO A 27 -11.95 7.37 -8.90
C PRO A 27 -11.88 5.90 -9.28
N ASN A 28 -11.42 5.57 -10.49
CA ASN A 28 -11.31 4.18 -10.90
C ASN A 28 -10.17 3.46 -10.19
N ASP A 29 -9.13 4.18 -9.79
CA ASP A 29 -8.07 3.61 -8.97
C ASP A 29 -8.56 3.33 -7.55
N LEU A 30 -9.41 4.17 -6.99
CA LEU A 30 -10.03 3.91 -5.69
C LEU A 30 -10.91 2.65 -5.73
N LYS A 31 -11.59 2.40 -6.84
CA LYS A 31 -12.34 1.15 -7.02
C LYS A 31 -11.41 -0.06 -7.09
N PHE A 32 -10.29 0.06 -7.80
CA PHE A 32 -9.27 -0.98 -7.88
C PHE A 32 -8.72 -1.30 -6.48
N PHE A 33 -8.40 -0.28 -5.70
CA PHE A 33 -7.93 -0.42 -4.32
C PHE A 33 -8.97 -1.17 -3.47
N LYS A 34 -10.21 -0.75 -3.53
CA LYS A 34 -11.29 -1.37 -2.77
C LYS A 34 -11.43 -2.85 -3.13
N ASN A 35 -11.48 -3.15 -4.43
CA ASN A 35 -11.67 -4.53 -4.89
C ASN A 35 -10.48 -5.42 -4.55
N THR A 36 -9.27 -4.88 -4.63
CA THR A 36 -8.04 -5.64 -4.36
C THR A 36 -7.86 -5.92 -2.87
N THR A 37 -8.26 -5.00 -2.00
CA THR A 37 -8.08 -5.13 -0.55
C THR A 37 -9.26 -5.77 0.18
N MET A 38 -10.43 -5.85 -0.46
CA MET A 38 -11.65 -6.32 0.19
C MET A 38 -11.48 -7.73 0.76
N GLY A 39 -11.93 -7.91 2.01
CA GLY A 39 -11.85 -9.19 2.71
C GLY A 39 -10.47 -9.55 3.23
N LYS A 40 -9.50 -8.68 3.10
CA LYS A 40 -8.11 -8.92 3.52
C LYS A 40 -7.74 -8.05 4.71
N ASP A 41 -6.68 -8.47 5.42
CA ASP A 41 -6.08 -7.60 6.43
C ASP A 41 -5.28 -6.51 5.72
N ILE A 42 -5.45 -5.26 6.16
CA ILE A 42 -4.71 -4.12 5.64
C ILE A 42 -3.78 -3.58 6.73
N ILE A 43 -2.53 -3.37 6.34
CA ILE A 43 -1.44 -2.95 7.25
C ILE A 43 -1.02 -1.54 6.87
N MET A 44 -0.90 -0.67 7.86
CA MET A 44 -0.58 0.74 7.64
C MET A 44 0.18 1.34 8.81
N GLY A 45 0.85 2.45 8.56
CA GLY A 45 1.38 3.30 9.62
C GLY A 45 0.32 4.22 10.21
N SER A 46 0.65 4.89 11.31
CA SER A 46 -0.33 5.74 12.02
C SER A 46 -0.79 6.94 11.19
N ASN A 47 0.11 7.56 10.41
CA ASN A 47 -0.30 8.70 9.58
C ASN A 47 -1.35 8.30 8.54
N THR A 48 -1.17 7.14 7.92
CA THR A 48 -2.17 6.61 6.99
C THR A 48 -3.48 6.31 7.71
N PHE A 49 -3.40 5.70 8.89
CA PHE A 49 -4.59 5.40 9.68
C PHE A 49 -5.39 6.67 10.02
N TYR A 50 -4.70 7.71 10.49
CA TYR A 50 -5.38 8.96 10.85
C TYR A 50 -5.88 9.75 9.65
N SER A 51 -5.37 9.46 8.44
CA SER A 51 -5.85 10.08 7.21
C SER A 51 -7.17 9.49 6.73
N LEU A 52 -7.55 8.30 7.22
CA LEU A 52 -8.82 7.67 6.84
C LEU A 52 -9.96 8.39 7.53
N PRO A 53 -11.02 8.78 6.79
CA PRO A 53 -12.18 9.43 7.40
C PRO A 53 -12.96 8.48 8.33
N LYS A 54 -12.86 7.17 8.05
CA LYS A 54 -13.48 6.11 8.86
C LYS A 54 -12.79 4.79 8.54
N LEU A 55 -13.05 3.76 9.35
CA LEU A 55 -12.56 2.42 9.05
C LEU A 55 -13.13 1.93 7.72
N LEU A 56 -12.30 1.23 6.96
CA LEU A 56 -12.70 0.69 5.66
C LEU A 56 -13.49 -0.61 5.87
N PRO A 57 -14.77 -0.69 5.41
CA PRO A 57 -15.59 -1.87 5.67
C PRO A 57 -15.03 -3.14 5.04
N GLY A 58 -15.23 -4.28 5.72
CA GLY A 58 -14.86 -5.59 5.19
C GLY A 58 -13.37 -5.90 5.21
N ARG A 59 -12.59 -5.10 5.92
CA ARG A 59 -11.13 -5.26 6.02
C ARG A 59 -10.70 -5.06 7.47
N ARG A 60 -9.78 -5.92 7.94
CA ARG A 60 -9.21 -5.77 9.27
C ARG A 60 -8.05 -4.77 9.20
N HIS A 61 -8.06 -3.78 10.09
CA HIS A 61 -7.02 -2.75 10.15
C HIS A 61 -5.93 -3.16 11.13
N ILE A 62 -4.69 -3.17 10.66
CA ILE A 62 -3.50 -3.44 11.45
C ILE A 62 -2.61 -2.20 11.34
N VAL A 63 -2.32 -1.56 12.47
CA VAL A 63 -1.54 -0.32 12.48
C VAL A 63 -0.21 -0.57 13.16
N LEU A 64 0.87 -0.31 12.44
CA LEU A 64 2.24 -0.37 12.96
C LEU A 64 2.63 1.03 13.45
N THR A 65 2.77 1.18 14.75
CA THR A 65 3.08 2.47 15.37
C THR A 65 3.62 2.28 16.79
N THR A 66 4.49 3.18 17.22
CA THR A 66 4.93 3.22 18.62
C THR A 66 3.88 3.85 19.54
N LYS A 67 2.88 4.50 18.96
CA LYS A 67 1.81 5.18 19.71
C LYS A 67 0.74 4.20 20.16
N ASN A 68 -0.01 4.59 21.20
CA ASN A 68 -1.21 3.87 21.59
C ASN A 68 -2.40 4.37 20.77
N ILE A 69 -3.20 3.42 20.29
CA ILE A 69 -4.44 3.72 19.58
C ILE A 69 -5.56 3.01 20.34
N GLU A 70 -6.50 3.78 20.86
CA GLU A 70 -7.64 3.26 21.59
C GLU A 70 -8.81 3.01 20.64
N ASN A 71 -8.79 1.86 19.98
CA ASN A 71 -9.85 1.45 19.06
C ASN A 71 -9.91 -0.07 19.04
N ASP A 72 -10.98 -0.64 19.55
CA ASP A 72 -11.16 -2.08 19.69
C ASP A 72 -11.23 -2.82 18.34
N GLN A 73 -11.49 -2.09 17.25
CA GLN A 73 -11.63 -2.67 15.91
C GLN A 73 -10.30 -2.72 15.16
N VAL A 74 -9.23 -2.22 15.78
CA VAL A 74 -7.91 -2.12 15.16
C VAL A 74 -6.90 -2.93 15.95
N LEU A 75 -6.09 -3.73 15.24
CA LEU A 75 -4.94 -4.39 15.85
C LEU A 75 -3.75 -3.44 15.78
N VAL A 76 -3.15 -3.14 16.92
CA VAL A 76 -1.98 -2.27 16.99
C VAL A 76 -0.75 -3.11 17.26
N LEU A 77 0.28 -2.98 16.40
CA LEU A 77 1.57 -3.61 16.58
C LEU A 77 2.61 -2.50 16.72
N HIS A 78 3.55 -2.67 17.64
CA HIS A 78 4.44 -1.58 18.06
C HIS A 78 5.83 -1.65 17.46
N SER A 79 6.17 -2.74 16.74
CA SER A 79 7.49 -2.89 16.16
C SER A 79 7.43 -3.72 14.88
N LYS A 80 8.46 -3.56 14.04
CA LYS A 80 8.63 -4.39 12.85
C LYS A 80 8.68 -5.87 13.21
N GLU A 81 9.33 -6.21 14.31
CA GLU A 81 9.46 -7.58 14.79
C GLU A 81 8.10 -8.18 15.15
N GLU A 82 7.25 -7.41 15.82
CA GLU A 82 5.88 -7.85 16.11
C GLU A 82 5.08 -8.09 14.83
N LEU A 83 5.23 -7.20 13.84
CA LEU A 83 4.56 -7.35 12.56
C LEU A 83 5.02 -8.62 11.84
N ILE A 84 6.32 -8.88 11.79
CA ILE A 84 6.87 -10.07 11.16
C ILE A 84 6.36 -11.33 11.86
N THR A 85 6.36 -11.34 13.19
CA THR A 85 5.84 -12.46 13.97
C THR A 85 4.36 -12.72 13.65
N TYR A 86 3.56 -11.66 13.57
CA TYR A 86 2.15 -11.76 13.20
C TYR A 86 1.99 -12.36 11.80
N LEU A 87 2.76 -11.84 10.82
CA LEU A 87 2.66 -12.28 9.43
C LEU A 87 3.05 -13.77 9.26
N LYS A 88 3.97 -14.27 10.07
CA LYS A 88 4.36 -15.69 10.03
C LYS A 88 3.27 -16.62 10.53
N GLN A 89 2.35 -16.13 11.34
CA GLN A 89 1.29 -16.93 11.95
C GLN A 89 0.03 -17.02 11.08
N ILE A 90 -0.11 -16.15 10.09
CA ILE A 90 -1.31 -16.11 9.24
C ILE A 90 -0.96 -16.58 7.83
N LYS A 91 -1.93 -17.19 7.15
CA LYS A 91 -1.73 -17.75 5.80
C LYS A 91 -2.39 -16.96 4.71
N LYS A 92 -3.41 -16.18 5.04
CA LYS A 92 -4.13 -15.38 4.04
C LYS A 92 -3.29 -14.18 3.60
N GLU A 93 -3.54 -13.70 2.40
CA GLU A 93 -2.87 -12.52 1.86
C GLU A 93 -3.17 -11.29 2.71
N THR A 94 -2.13 -10.51 3.03
CA THR A 94 -2.24 -9.22 3.70
C THR A 94 -1.76 -8.13 2.76
N MET A 95 -2.37 -6.94 2.89
CA MET A 95 -2.11 -5.82 1.99
C MET A 95 -1.51 -4.65 2.77
N ILE A 96 -0.26 -4.31 2.48
CA ILE A 96 0.37 -3.11 3.04
C ILE A 96 -0.07 -1.92 2.19
N ILE A 97 -0.70 -0.94 2.82
CA ILE A 97 -1.32 0.19 2.13
C ILE A 97 -0.63 1.53 2.35
N GLY A 98 0.48 1.56 3.07
CA GLY A 98 1.28 2.76 3.27
C GLY A 98 1.57 3.07 4.73
N GLY A 99 2.30 4.08 5.02
CA GLY A 99 2.93 5.00 4.08
C GLY A 99 4.34 4.63 3.69
N ALA A 100 5.09 5.63 3.29
CA ALA A 100 6.43 5.45 2.75
C ALA A 100 7.36 4.66 3.69
N SER A 101 7.33 4.94 4.98
CA SER A 101 8.16 4.24 5.97
C SER A 101 7.84 2.74 6.03
N ILE A 102 6.55 2.40 6.02
CA ILE A 102 6.12 1.00 6.09
C ILE A 102 6.50 0.27 4.79
N TYR A 103 6.29 0.90 3.64
CA TYR A 103 6.73 0.32 2.37
C TYR A 103 8.24 0.04 2.39
N SER A 104 9.05 1.00 2.86
CA SER A 104 10.50 0.84 2.90
C SER A 104 10.95 -0.28 3.83
N GLN A 105 10.31 -0.40 4.99
CA GLN A 105 10.66 -1.42 5.98
C GLN A 105 10.28 -2.83 5.51
N MET A 106 9.21 -2.95 4.74
CA MET A 106 8.61 -4.25 4.44
C MET A 106 8.81 -4.72 3.00
N LEU A 107 9.41 -3.92 2.12
CA LEU A 107 9.58 -4.31 0.72
C LEU A 107 10.35 -5.63 0.57
N GLU A 108 11.38 -5.85 1.38
CA GLU A 108 12.17 -7.08 1.31
C GLU A 108 11.35 -8.35 1.64
N TYR A 109 10.23 -8.21 2.34
CA TYR A 109 9.36 -9.32 2.69
C TYR A 109 8.17 -9.47 1.73
N ALA A 110 7.97 -8.52 0.83
CA ALA A 110 6.80 -8.52 -0.04
C ALA A 110 6.93 -9.58 -1.13
N ASN A 111 5.84 -10.29 -1.38
CA ASN A 111 5.74 -11.31 -2.41
C ASN A 111 5.11 -10.77 -3.68
N LYS A 112 4.22 -9.78 -3.54
CA LYS A 112 3.51 -9.14 -4.63
C LYS A 112 3.44 -7.64 -4.43
N LEU A 113 3.49 -6.90 -5.53
CA LEU A 113 3.25 -5.45 -5.54
C LEU A 113 2.13 -5.18 -6.54
N TYR A 114 1.04 -4.59 -6.06
CA TYR A 114 -0.03 -4.08 -6.92
C TYR A 114 0.20 -2.59 -7.08
N LEU A 115 0.79 -2.19 -8.20
CA LEU A 115 1.14 -0.79 -8.43
C LEU A 115 0.23 -0.17 -9.49
N THR A 116 -0.37 0.97 -9.13
CA THR A 116 -0.97 1.85 -10.12
C THR A 116 0.13 2.79 -10.58
N GLU A 117 0.58 2.60 -11.82
CA GLU A 117 1.65 3.41 -12.41
C GLU A 117 1.04 4.57 -13.15
N ILE A 118 1.17 5.76 -12.58
CA ILE A 118 0.51 6.99 -13.05
C ILE A 118 1.46 7.74 -13.99
N ASP A 119 0.94 8.11 -15.16
CA ASP A 119 1.70 8.86 -16.17
C ASP A 119 1.69 10.36 -15.82
N ALA A 120 2.29 10.70 -14.69
CA ALA A 120 2.40 12.06 -14.19
C ALA A 120 3.53 12.15 -13.17
N THR A 121 3.97 13.37 -12.89
CA THR A 121 4.99 13.66 -11.89
C THR A 121 4.48 14.71 -10.91
N LYS A 122 5.08 14.74 -9.72
CA LYS A 122 4.80 15.73 -8.69
C LYS A 122 6.13 16.15 -8.07
N PRO A 123 6.81 17.17 -8.63
CA PRO A 123 8.17 17.53 -8.19
C PRO A 123 8.29 17.90 -6.71
N ASP A 124 7.21 18.41 -6.09
CA ASP A 124 7.20 18.79 -4.68
C ASP A 124 6.59 17.72 -3.77
N ALA A 125 6.48 16.48 -4.23
CA ALA A 125 6.05 15.37 -3.37
C ALA A 125 7.03 15.20 -2.21
N ASP A 126 6.52 14.75 -1.06
CA ASP A 126 7.33 14.52 0.13
C ASP A 126 7.32 13.07 0.62
N ALA A 127 6.61 12.20 -0.08
CA ALA A 127 6.60 10.77 0.23
C ALA A 127 6.76 9.97 -1.07
N TYR A 128 7.60 8.94 -1.00
CA TYR A 128 7.97 8.13 -2.17
C TYR A 128 7.89 6.65 -1.85
N PHE A 129 7.47 5.86 -2.84
CA PHE A 129 7.61 4.42 -2.77
C PHE A 129 9.10 4.06 -2.88
N PRO A 130 9.59 3.04 -2.15
CA PRO A 130 11.00 2.69 -2.20
C PRO A 130 11.42 2.22 -3.60
N LYS A 131 12.70 2.35 -3.90
CA LYS A 131 13.27 1.92 -5.17
C LYS A 131 13.09 0.41 -5.34
N ILE A 132 12.59 0.01 -6.50
CA ILE A 132 12.34 -1.39 -6.84
C ILE A 132 13.46 -1.88 -7.77
N ASN A 133 14.06 -3.02 -7.43
CA ASN A 133 14.93 -3.72 -8.36
C ASN A 133 14.06 -4.62 -9.24
N TYR A 134 13.68 -4.14 -10.41
CA TYR A 134 12.72 -4.82 -11.28
C TYR A 134 13.20 -6.19 -11.78
N GLN A 135 14.51 -6.46 -11.70
CA GLN A 135 15.04 -7.78 -12.07
C GLN A 135 14.59 -8.89 -11.14
N ASP A 136 14.18 -8.54 -9.92
CA ASP A 136 13.70 -9.50 -8.92
C ASP A 136 12.23 -9.85 -9.09
N TRP A 137 11.53 -9.23 -10.05
CA TRP A 137 10.08 -9.32 -10.16
C TRP A 137 9.64 -9.68 -11.58
N GLU A 138 8.62 -10.53 -11.66
CA GLU A 138 7.85 -10.72 -12.89
C GLU A 138 6.68 -9.76 -12.87
N ASN A 139 6.30 -9.22 -14.03
CA ASN A 139 5.19 -8.26 -14.08
C ASN A 139 4.07 -8.76 -14.99
N GLN A 140 2.87 -8.32 -14.67
CA GLN A 140 1.66 -8.61 -15.42
C GLN A 140 0.81 -7.36 -15.48
N LEU A 141 0.50 -6.88 -16.69
CA LEU A 141 -0.43 -5.76 -16.85
C LEU A 141 -1.84 -6.26 -16.52
N LEU A 142 -2.49 -5.61 -15.55
CA LEU A 142 -3.86 -5.94 -15.16
C LEU A 142 -4.89 -5.10 -15.91
N GLY A 143 -4.54 -3.88 -16.31
CA GLY A 143 -5.44 -3.00 -17.02
C GLY A 143 -4.90 -1.60 -17.12
N THR A 144 -5.58 -0.76 -17.91
CA THR A 144 -5.27 0.65 -18.09
C THR A 144 -6.52 1.48 -17.85
N ASN A 145 -6.33 2.74 -17.48
CA ASN A 145 -7.46 3.64 -17.25
C ASN A 145 -7.03 5.10 -17.41
N GLN A 146 -8.00 6.00 -17.38
CA GLN A 146 -7.77 7.42 -17.41
C GLN A 146 -8.84 8.10 -16.57
N ASP A 147 -8.43 8.95 -15.64
CA ASP A 147 -9.32 9.76 -14.81
C ASP A 147 -8.78 11.18 -14.79
N ASN A 148 -9.67 12.16 -14.94
CA ASN A 148 -9.32 13.58 -14.87
C ASN A 148 -8.17 13.97 -15.82
N GLY A 149 -8.11 13.33 -17.00
CA GLY A 149 -7.07 13.59 -17.99
C GLY A 149 -5.74 12.93 -17.70
N ILE A 150 -5.65 12.11 -16.64
CA ILE A 150 -4.41 11.43 -16.25
C ILE A 150 -4.53 9.94 -16.58
N SER A 151 -3.59 9.45 -17.39
CA SER A 151 -3.52 8.03 -17.77
C SER A 151 -2.73 7.25 -16.73
N TYR A 152 -3.13 6.02 -16.49
CA TYR A 152 -2.42 5.13 -15.58
C TYR A 152 -2.70 3.68 -15.92
N LYS A 153 -1.86 2.79 -15.39
CA LYS A 153 -2.05 1.36 -15.57
C LYS A 153 -1.88 0.65 -14.24
N HIS A 154 -2.58 -0.46 -14.08
CA HIS A 154 -2.45 -1.35 -12.95
C HIS A 154 -1.54 -2.49 -13.32
N VAL A 155 -0.46 -2.69 -12.56
CA VAL A 155 0.54 -3.72 -12.82
C VAL A 155 0.74 -4.55 -11.56
N LEU A 156 0.71 -5.87 -11.71
CA LEU A 156 1.03 -6.80 -10.63
C LEU A 156 2.47 -7.27 -10.80
N TYR A 157 3.28 -7.06 -9.80
CA TYR A 157 4.65 -7.58 -9.73
C TYR A 157 4.65 -8.76 -8.76
N LYS A 158 5.18 -9.88 -9.21
CA LYS A 158 5.37 -11.07 -8.38
C LYS A 158 6.86 -11.33 -8.22
N ARG A 159 7.30 -11.56 -7.00
CA ARG A 159 8.72 -11.84 -6.75
C ARG A 159 9.10 -13.19 -7.39
N LYS A 160 10.21 -13.19 -8.09
CA LYS A 160 10.76 -14.39 -8.73
C LYS A 160 11.22 -15.42 -7.73
#